data_218c0d360d24bba87bb0fce136d5e107
#
_entry.id   218c0d360d24bba87bb0fce136d5e107
#
_cell.length_a   1.000
_cell.length_b   1.000
_cell.length_c   1.000
_cell.angle_alpha   90.00
_cell.angle_beta   90.00
_cell.angle_gamma   90.00
#
_symmetry.space_group_name_H-M   'P 1'
#
loop_
_entity.id
_entity.type
_entity.pdbx_description
1 polymer ?
#
loop_
_entity_poly.entity_id
_entity_poly.type
_entity_poly.pdbx_seq_one_letter_code
_entity_poly.pdbx_strand_id
1 'polypeptide(L)'
;MKLPKELGTLADLRAREKRAFDYSTHWSSHLEDIYEYFLPNRNLFEDTTRGAKKMDKIFDSTAVEAIQQAASKLQENIAPPYKRWATFQPSQVVINDLEANDYGVTAQDIQENLDKQADIVFDYIHRSNFDTQFFEHALDLLVGTGTLRIDEVDDPEMPLVFNAIPQKGIAFEEGPQGNVETHWRRFKVKAKDLPRKWQGFQPSEKIKQLIEKKPDTMVDAFEGVIYLVSEKKYVGVLWIGKEDHISWYEDFGKSSPWVTGRYSKTAGEVRGRGPALQVLSDAKTINKIKEMQMQSAALSLAGMYTATDDGVTNPHTFTVSPGVVIPVGSNNSSNPSIRRLDTTADLQLPQFLFSDMAQNIKRCLFNDLRDPTAAVRSATEVAIESRELAKRIGSAFGRLQTEVLIPIIKRVVY
;
A
#
# COMPACT_ATOMS: atom_id res chain seq x y z
N MET A 1 -33.09 -7.46 13.91
CA MET A 1 -32.06 -8.05 13.06
C MET A 1 -31.85 -9.50 13.48
N LYS A 2 -32.08 -10.48 12.62
CA LYS A 2 -31.79 -11.89 12.92
C LYS A 2 -30.40 -12.21 12.38
N LEU A 3 -29.44 -12.35 13.25
CA LEU A 3 -28.08 -12.75 12.88
C LEU A 3 -28.01 -14.27 12.67
N PRO A 4 -27.22 -14.75 11.70
CA PRO A 4 -26.92 -16.15 11.53
C PRO A 4 -26.28 -16.73 12.82
N LYS A 5 -26.66 -17.94 13.19
CA LYS A 5 -26.15 -18.58 14.43
C LYS A 5 -24.63 -18.76 14.43
N GLU A 6 -24.06 -18.96 13.27
CA GLU A 6 -22.60 -19.13 13.07
C GLU A 6 -21.77 -17.89 13.43
N LEU A 7 -22.36 -16.68 13.36
CA LEU A 7 -21.69 -15.45 13.78
C LEU A 7 -21.44 -15.38 15.28
N GLY A 8 -22.23 -16.09 16.08
CA GLY A 8 -22.15 -16.01 17.52
C GLY A 8 -22.66 -14.68 18.10
N THR A 9 -22.20 -14.33 19.28
CA THR A 9 -22.50 -13.07 19.95
C THR A 9 -21.53 -11.96 19.56
N LEU A 10 -21.86 -10.69 19.87
CA LEU A 10 -20.91 -9.59 19.69
C LEU A 10 -19.62 -9.78 20.52
N ALA A 11 -19.71 -10.44 21.67
CA ALA A 11 -18.52 -10.76 22.47
C ALA A 11 -17.60 -11.75 21.75
N ASP A 12 -18.18 -12.74 21.04
CA ASP A 12 -17.42 -13.70 20.24
C ASP A 12 -16.75 -13.00 19.03
N LEU A 13 -17.46 -12.10 18.37
CA LEU A 13 -16.92 -11.29 17.26
C LEU A 13 -15.76 -10.40 17.71
N ARG A 14 -15.88 -9.73 18.86
CA ARG A 14 -14.80 -8.93 19.46
C ARG A 14 -13.58 -9.78 19.82
N ALA A 15 -13.81 -10.95 20.39
CA ALA A 15 -12.73 -11.88 20.74
C ALA A 15 -12.00 -12.38 19.48
N ARG A 16 -12.75 -12.64 18.41
CA ARG A 16 -12.24 -13.08 17.12
C ARG A 16 -11.44 -11.95 16.43
N GLU A 17 -12.01 -10.75 16.39
CA GLU A 17 -11.36 -9.56 15.87
C GLU A 17 -10.05 -9.26 16.62
N LYS A 18 -10.08 -9.29 17.96
CA LYS A 18 -8.89 -9.07 18.78
C LYS A 18 -7.78 -10.07 18.46
N ARG A 19 -8.09 -11.36 18.35
CA ARG A 19 -7.11 -12.39 17.97
C ARG A 19 -6.47 -12.12 16.61
N ALA A 20 -7.26 -11.71 15.61
CA ALA A 20 -6.76 -11.38 14.29
C ALA A 20 -5.78 -10.19 14.33
N PHE A 21 -6.07 -9.19 15.15
CA PHE A 21 -5.17 -8.05 15.36
C PHE A 21 -3.92 -8.42 16.17
N ASP A 22 -4.03 -9.28 17.18
CA ASP A 22 -2.89 -9.76 17.96
C ASP A 22 -1.89 -10.50 17.06
N TYR A 23 -2.35 -11.34 16.13
CA TYR A 23 -1.50 -11.95 15.08
C TYR A 23 -0.87 -10.92 14.13
N SER A 24 -1.56 -9.82 13.87
CA SER A 24 -1.05 -8.74 13.00
C SER A 24 -0.05 -7.81 13.70
N THR A 25 0.09 -7.88 15.01
CA THR A 25 0.93 -6.94 15.78
C THR A 25 2.40 -7.02 15.39
N HIS A 26 2.91 -8.22 15.14
CA HIS A 26 4.31 -8.42 14.71
C HIS A 26 4.61 -7.76 13.34
N TRP A 27 3.59 -7.60 12.50
CA TRP A 27 3.73 -6.92 11.22
C TRP A 27 3.76 -5.40 11.33
N SER A 28 3.30 -4.83 12.43
CA SER A 28 3.17 -3.37 12.57
C SER A 28 4.51 -2.66 12.41
N SER A 29 5.58 -3.15 13.07
CA SER A 29 6.91 -2.56 12.97
C SER A 29 7.53 -2.71 11.57
N HIS A 30 7.32 -3.85 10.91
CA HIS A 30 7.79 -4.04 9.54
C HIS A 30 7.07 -3.12 8.56
N LEU A 31 5.76 -2.99 8.69
CA LEU A 31 4.97 -2.09 7.86
C LEU A 31 5.35 -0.62 8.10
N GLU A 32 5.53 -0.21 9.37
CA GLU A 32 5.98 1.13 9.73
C GLU A 32 7.28 1.50 9.03
N ASP A 33 8.30 0.65 9.15
CA ASP A 33 9.58 0.81 8.48
C ASP A 33 9.44 0.91 6.94
N ILE A 34 8.66 0.03 6.32
CA ILE A 34 8.51 0.04 4.86
C ILE A 34 7.78 1.30 4.40
N TYR A 35 6.69 1.67 5.08
CA TYR A 35 5.96 2.89 4.72
C TYR A 35 6.78 4.15 4.96
N GLU A 36 7.64 4.18 5.99
CA GLU A 36 8.55 5.30 6.24
C GLU A 36 9.51 5.52 5.07
N TYR A 37 10.17 4.46 4.55
CA TYR A 37 11.20 4.61 3.53
C TYR A 37 10.72 4.52 2.08
N PHE A 38 9.62 3.82 1.81
CA PHE A 38 9.10 3.64 0.44
C PHE A 38 7.84 4.46 0.14
N LEU A 39 6.95 4.59 1.11
CA LEU A 39 5.65 5.24 0.94
C LEU A 39 5.38 6.30 2.02
N PRO A 40 6.29 7.26 2.26
CA PRO A 40 6.17 8.19 3.37
C PRO A 40 4.86 9.00 3.32
N ASN A 41 4.40 9.39 2.14
CA ASN A 41 3.15 10.13 1.96
C ASN A 41 1.90 9.32 2.36
N ARG A 42 1.96 8.00 2.28
CA ARG A 42 0.91 7.06 2.69
C ARG A 42 1.10 6.51 4.10
N ASN A 43 2.17 6.92 4.79
CA ASN A 43 2.46 6.45 6.15
C ASN A 43 1.42 6.98 7.14
N LEU A 44 0.66 6.07 7.72
CA LEU A 44 -0.33 6.33 8.77
C LEU A 44 0.12 5.75 10.12
N PHE A 45 1.29 5.10 10.19
CA PHE A 45 1.74 4.41 11.39
C PHE A 45 2.30 5.39 12.43
N GLU A 46 3.07 6.40 12.03
CA GLU A 46 3.64 7.40 12.93
C GLU A 46 2.65 8.52 13.27
N ASP A 47 2.23 9.28 12.26
CA ASP A 47 1.39 10.47 12.46
C ASP A 47 0.18 10.43 11.52
N THR A 48 -1.01 10.55 12.11
CA THR A 48 -2.29 10.61 11.40
C THR A 48 -2.80 12.04 11.24
N THR A 49 -2.05 13.04 11.71
CA THR A 49 -2.41 14.45 11.60
C THR A 49 -2.44 14.86 10.12
N ARG A 50 -3.51 15.54 9.72
CA ARG A 50 -3.63 16.05 8.35
C ARG A 50 -2.59 17.12 8.08
N GLY A 51 -1.83 16.96 6.99
CA GLY A 51 -0.77 17.90 6.60
C GLY A 51 0.53 17.74 7.41
N ALA A 52 0.71 16.67 8.17
CA ALA A 52 1.97 16.36 8.83
C ALA A 52 3.11 16.23 7.82
N LYS A 53 4.30 16.68 8.21
CA LYS A 53 5.52 16.49 7.41
C LYS A 53 5.95 15.04 7.48
N LYS A 54 5.84 14.33 6.37
CA LYS A 54 6.09 12.88 6.31
C LYS A 54 7.41 12.49 5.66
N MET A 55 8.11 13.46 5.07
CA MET A 55 9.37 13.20 4.34
C MET A 55 10.61 13.78 5.03
N ASP A 56 10.48 14.31 6.24
CA ASP A 56 11.59 14.97 6.95
C ASP A 56 12.77 14.03 7.25
N LYS A 57 12.52 12.71 7.31
CA LYS A 57 13.54 11.68 7.55
C LYS A 57 14.11 11.08 6.26
N ILE A 58 13.63 11.51 5.10
CA ILE A 58 14.03 10.96 3.79
C ILE A 58 15.07 11.88 3.17
N PHE A 59 16.30 11.41 3.13
CA PHE A 59 17.44 12.10 2.50
C PHE A 59 17.70 11.60 1.07
N ASP A 60 17.17 10.41 0.73
CA ASP A 60 17.28 9.81 -0.60
C ASP A 60 15.93 9.35 -1.14
N SER A 61 15.58 9.79 -2.35
CA SER A 61 14.27 9.50 -2.99
C SER A 61 14.25 8.20 -3.80
N THR A 62 15.38 7.51 -3.96
CA THR A 62 15.50 6.34 -4.85
C THR A 62 14.43 5.27 -4.57
N ALA A 63 14.21 4.93 -3.31
CA ALA A 63 13.22 3.93 -2.93
C ALA A 63 11.78 4.40 -3.18
N VAL A 64 11.50 5.67 -2.91
CA VAL A 64 10.16 6.28 -3.10
C VAL A 64 9.79 6.33 -4.58
N GLU A 65 10.73 6.73 -5.44
CA GLU A 65 10.52 6.77 -6.89
C GLU A 65 10.39 5.36 -7.47
N ALA A 66 11.26 4.45 -7.02
CA ALA A 66 11.28 3.08 -7.51
C ALA A 66 9.96 2.34 -7.27
N ILE A 67 9.35 2.47 -6.09
CA ILE A 67 8.08 1.79 -5.80
C ILE A 67 6.91 2.37 -6.60
N GLN A 68 6.89 3.69 -6.86
CA GLN A 68 5.85 4.32 -7.67
C GLN A 68 5.92 3.85 -9.13
N GLN A 69 7.13 3.80 -9.69
CA GLN A 69 7.34 3.28 -11.05
C GLN A 69 6.99 1.79 -11.14
N ALA A 70 7.34 1.00 -10.11
CA ALA A 70 6.97 -0.41 -10.04
C ALA A 70 5.45 -0.62 -9.98
N ALA A 71 4.73 0.21 -9.23
CA ALA A 71 3.26 0.14 -9.16
C ALA A 71 2.61 0.49 -10.51
N SER A 72 3.11 1.52 -11.22
CA SER A 72 2.65 1.85 -12.56
C SER A 72 2.86 0.69 -13.54
N LYS A 73 4.03 0.06 -13.53
CA LYS A 73 4.33 -1.11 -14.36
C LYS A 73 3.47 -2.33 -13.98
N LEU A 74 3.23 -2.54 -12.68
CA LEU A 74 2.37 -3.61 -12.21
C LEU A 74 0.93 -3.42 -12.72
N GLN A 75 0.39 -2.20 -12.62
CA GLN A 75 -0.93 -1.86 -13.14
C GLN A 75 -1.00 -2.04 -14.65
N GLU A 76 -0.03 -1.53 -15.40
CA GLU A 76 0.01 -1.66 -16.87
C GLU A 76 0.01 -3.11 -17.34
N ASN A 77 0.64 -4.02 -16.59
CA ASN A 77 0.73 -5.43 -16.96
C ASN A 77 -0.43 -6.31 -16.45
N ILE A 78 -1.10 -5.90 -15.38
CA ILE A 78 -2.15 -6.72 -14.73
C ILE A 78 -3.55 -6.21 -15.09
N ALA A 79 -3.76 -4.93 -14.95
CA ALA A 79 -5.05 -4.27 -15.20
C ALA A 79 -4.82 -2.92 -15.89
N PRO A 80 -4.41 -2.93 -17.18
CA PRO A 80 -4.10 -1.71 -17.90
C PRO A 80 -5.32 -0.78 -17.96
N PRO A 81 -5.13 0.52 -17.66
CA PRO A 81 -6.20 1.51 -17.70
C PRO A 81 -6.90 1.56 -19.06
N TYR A 82 -8.21 1.71 -19.03
CA TYR A 82 -9.07 1.85 -20.23
C TYR A 82 -8.98 0.70 -21.25
N LYS A 83 -8.48 -0.47 -20.83
CA LYS A 83 -8.41 -1.66 -21.68
C LYS A 83 -9.13 -2.83 -21.03
N ARG A 84 -9.76 -3.66 -21.85
CA ARG A 84 -10.30 -4.94 -21.40
C ARG A 84 -9.14 -5.91 -21.12
N TRP A 85 -8.95 -6.30 -19.85
CA TRP A 85 -7.87 -7.16 -19.39
C TRP A 85 -8.33 -8.57 -19.01
N ALA A 86 -9.63 -8.87 -19.11
CA ALA A 86 -10.18 -10.20 -18.93
C ALA A 86 -11.23 -10.51 -19.98
N THR A 87 -11.39 -11.79 -20.32
CA THR A 87 -12.41 -12.32 -21.22
C THR A 87 -13.19 -13.41 -20.52
N PHE A 88 -14.46 -13.55 -20.83
CA PHE A 88 -15.30 -14.65 -20.36
C PHE A 88 -15.34 -15.72 -21.41
N GLN A 89 -15.25 -16.97 -20.97
CA GLN A 89 -15.37 -18.14 -21.85
C GLN A 89 -16.35 -19.13 -21.25
N PRO A 90 -17.15 -19.84 -22.08
CA PRO A 90 -18.00 -20.91 -21.59
C PRO A 90 -17.13 -22.03 -21.00
N SER A 91 -17.60 -22.62 -19.90
CA SER A 91 -16.89 -23.75 -19.32
C SER A 91 -16.97 -24.97 -20.25
N GLN A 92 -15.97 -25.86 -20.22
CA GLN A 92 -15.97 -27.08 -21.01
C GLN A 92 -17.22 -27.97 -20.72
N VAL A 93 -17.74 -27.90 -19.49
CA VAL A 93 -18.96 -28.62 -19.10
C VAL A 93 -20.16 -28.12 -19.90
N VAL A 94 -20.30 -26.79 -20.05
CA VAL A 94 -21.37 -26.18 -20.85
C VAL A 94 -21.22 -26.51 -22.33
N ILE A 95 -19.98 -26.49 -22.86
CA ILE A 95 -19.72 -26.86 -24.26
C ILE A 95 -20.12 -28.30 -24.51
N ASN A 96 -19.69 -29.24 -23.65
CA ASN A 96 -20.02 -30.66 -23.78
C ASN A 96 -21.54 -30.92 -23.65
N ASP A 97 -22.25 -30.15 -22.79
CA ASP A 97 -23.71 -30.26 -22.64
C ASP A 97 -24.44 -29.77 -23.90
N LEU A 98 -23.95 -28.69 -24.52
CA LEU A 98 -24.48 -28.17 -25.78
C LEU A 98 -24.26 -29.17 -26.95
N GLU A 99 -23.10 -29.85 -26.98
CA GLU A 99 -22.80 -30.87 -28.00
C GLU A 99 -23.65 -32.14 -27.81
N ALA A 100 -23.99 -32.46 -26.55
CA ALA A 100 -24.80 -33.65 -26.22
C ALA A 100 -26.30 -33.44 -26.44
N ASN A 101 -26.76 -32.20 -26.31
CA ASN A 101 -28.19 -31.84 -26.38
C ASN A 101 -28.39 -30.70 -27.41
N ASP A 102 -29.34 -30.85 -28.28
CA ASP A 102 -29.70 -29.84 -29.29
C ASP A 102 -30.58 -28.77 -28.66
N TYR A 103 -29.97 -27.69 -28.10
CA TYR A 103 -30.69 -26.55 -27.55
C TYR A 103 -30.93 -25.44 -28.57
N GLY A 104 -30.55 -25.63 -29.86
CA GLY A 104 -30.66 -24.61 -30.90
C GLY A 104 -29.74 -23.38 -30.66
N VAL A 105 -28.74 -23.50 -29.77
CA VAL A 105 -27.76 -22.47 -29.43
C VAL A 105 -26.36 -23.06 -29.61
N THR A 106 -25.50 -22.36 -30.32
CA THR A 106 -24.13 -22.80 -30.55
C THR A 106 -23.17 -22.27 -29.48
N ALA A 107 -22.02 -22.92 -29.32
CA ALA A 107 -20.97 -22.41 -28.44
C ALA A 107 -20.49 -21.02 -28.86
N GLN A 108 -20.60 -20.66 -30.15
CA GLN A 108 -20.29 -19.35 -30.67
C GLN A 108 -21.30 -18.29 -30.20
N ASP A 109 -22.61 -18.60 -30.22
CA ASP A 109 -23.64 -17.69 -29.73
C ASP A 109 -23.47 -17.36 -28.24
N ILE A 110 -23.07 -18.38 -27.46
CA ILE A 110 -22.74 -18.17 -26.04
C ILE A 110 -21.52 -17.29 -25.89
N GLN A 111 -20.46 -17.53 -26.68
CA GLN A 111 -19.25 -16.72 -26.63
C GLN A 111 -19.54 -15.24 -26.98
N GLU A 112 -20.33 -14.98 -28.02
CA GLU A 112 -20.73 -13.63 -28.39
C GLU A 112 -21.53 -12.92 -27.29
N ASN A 113 -22.40 -13.64 -26.59
CA ASN A 113 -23.12 -13.12 -25.43
C ASN A 113 -22.18 -12.82 -24.26
N LEU A 114 -21.24 -13.70 -23.95
CA LEU A 114 -20.24 -13.50 -22.91
C LEU A 114 -19.33 -12.31 -23.23
N ASP A 115 -18.99 -12.10 -24.49
CA ASP A 115 -18.19 -10.95 -24.90
C ASP A 115 -18.95 -9.64 -24.71
N LYS A 116 -20.25 -9.58 -25.05
CA LYS A 116 -21.10 -8.42 -24.78
C LYS A 116 -21.23 -8.15 -23.28
N GLN A 117 -21.39 -9.19 -22.46
CA GLN A 117 -21.42 -9.05 -20.99
C GLN A 117 -20.10 -8.53 -20.46
N ALA A 118 -18.98 -9.02 -20.99
CA ALA A 118 -17.66 -8.53 -20.61
C ALA A 118 -17.49 -7.05 -20.94
N ASP A 119 -17.94 -6.61 -22.12
CA ASP A 119 -17.87 -5.19 -22.50
C ASP A 119 -18.69 -4.29 -21.54
N ILE A 120 -19.87 -4.76 -21.12
CA ILE A 120 -20.70 -4.05 -20.12
C ILE A 120 -19.96 -3.97 -18.78
N VAL A 121 -19.39 -5.07 -18.29
CA VAL A 121 -18.64 -5.12 -17.04
C VAL A 121 -17.45 -4.16 -17.06
N PHE A 122 -16.70 -4.14 -18.17
CA PHE A 122 -15.55 -3.25 -18.30
C PHE A 122 -15.95 -1.78 -18.47
N ASP A 123 -17.10 -1.49 -19.10
CA ASP A 123 -17.67 -0.15 -19.16
C ASP A 123 -17.96 0.39 -17.74
N TYR A 124 -18.58 -0.40 -16.87
CA TYR A 124 -18.80 -0.02 -15.46
C TYR A 124 -17.49 0.16 -14.69
N ILE A 125 -16.52 -0.73 -14.88
CA ILE A 125 -15.21 -0.61 -14.24
C ILE A 125 -14.51 0.69 -14.67
N HIS A 126 -14.50 1.01 -15.96
CA HIS A 126 -13.80 2.18 -16.50
C HIS A 126 -14.51 3.51 -16.22
N ARG A 127 -15.83 3.51 -16.03
CA ARG A 127 -16.54 4.70 -15.54
C ARG A 127 -16.31 4.97 -14.07
N SER A 128 -15.90 3.96 -13.31
CA SER A 128 -15.62 4.08 -11.86
C SER A 128 -14.24 4.70 -11.60
N ASN A 129 -13.90 4.82 -10.33
CA ASN A 129 -12.58 5.24 -9.87
C ASN A 129 -11.56 4.08 -9.80
N PHE A 130 -11.80 2.97 -10.50
CA PHE A 130 -11.00 1.76 -10.44
C PHE A 130 -9.52 2.02 -10.69
N ASP A 131 -9.18 2.67 -11.79
CA ASP A 131 -7.78 2.85 -12.22
C ASP A 131 -6.94 3.56 -11.16
N THR A 132 -7.50 4.60 -10.54
CA THR A 132 -6.82 5.34 -9.46
C THR A 132 -6.66 4.48 -8.21
N GLN A 133 -7.72 3.78 -7.80
CA GLN A 133 -7.70 2.96 -6.58
C GLN A 133 -6.91 1.68 -6.76
N PHE A 134 -6.86 1.14 -7.98
CA PHE A 134 -6.01 0.00 -8.29
C PHE A 134 -4.52 0.36 -8.25
N PHE A 135 -4.14 1.56 -8.68
CA PHE A 135 -2.76 2.05 -8.52
C PHE A 135 -2.36 2.13 -7.04
N GLU A 136 -3.23 2.68 -6.20
CA GLU A 136 -3.00 2.73 -4.75
C GLU A 136 -2.92 1.32 -4.13
N HIS A 137 -3.76 0.40 -4.58
CA HIS A 137 -3.69 -1.01 -4.20
C HIS A 137 -2.38 -1.68 -4.65
N ALA A 138 -1.89 -1.35 -5.85
CA ALA A 138 -0.62 -1.87 -6.37
C ALA A 138 0.59 -1.41 -5.54
N LEU A 139 0.58 -0.16 -5.02
CA LEU A 139 1.59 0.30 -4.07
C LEU A 139 1.63 -0.57 -2.81
N ASP A 140 0.46 -0.87 -2.24
CA ASP A 140 0.36 -1.72 -1.05
C ASP A 140 0.71 -3.19 -1.35
N LEU A 141 0.42 -3.69 -2.56
CA LEU A 141 0.86 -5.02 -3.02
C LEU A 141 2.38 -5.14 -3.07
N LEU A 142 3.09 -4.10 -3.52
CA LEU A 142 4.56 -4.11 -3.56
C LEU A 142 5.18 -4.10 -2.16
N VAL A 143 4.46 -3.62 -1.15
CA VAL A 143 4.81 -3.81 0.27
C VAL A 143 4.60 -5.27 0.69
N GLY A 144 3.53 -5.90 0.19
CA GLY A 144 3.26 -7.31 0.42
C GLY A 144 1.78 -7.70 0.33
N THR A 145 0.89 -6.88 0.85
CA THR A 145 -0.56 -7.14 0.87
C THR A 145 -1.29 -5.87 0.49
N GLY A 146 -2.16 -5.94 -0.48
CA GLY A 146 -3.05 -4.86 -0.85
C GLY A 146 -4.51 -5.27 -0.65
N THR A 147 -5.35 -4.34 -0.25
CA THR A 147 -6.78 -4.60 -0.03
C THR A 147 -7.61 -3.53 -0.70
N LEU A 148 -8.53 -3.97 -1.55
CA LEU A 148 -9.57 -3.15 -2.17
C LEU A 148 -10.92 -3.47 -1.55
N ARG A 149 -11.74 -2.45 -1.37
CA ARG A 149 -13.16 -2.59 -1.09
C ARG A 149 -13.95 -2.10 -2.29
N ILE A 150 -14.96 -2.85 -2.67
CA ILE A 150 -15.86 -2.56 -3.77
C ILE A 150 -17.23 -2.33 -3.16
N ASP A 151 -17.68 -1.09 -3.20
CA ASP A 151 -18.98 -0.66 -2.70
C ASP A 151 -19.91 -0.37 -3.88
N GLU A 152 -21.18 -0.74 -3.77
CA GLU A 152 -22.25 -0.34 -4.66
C GLU A 152 -22.83 0.98 -4.16
N VAL A 153 -23.08 1.90 -5.09
CA VAL A 153 -23.62 3.22 -4.79
C VAL A 153 -24.88 3.42 -5.64
N ASP A 154 -25.90 4.06 -5.06
CA ASP A 154 -27.14 4.42 -5.76
C ASP A 154 -26.92 5.64 -6.67
N ASP A 155 -26.03 5.47 -7.65
CA ASP A 155 -25.72 6.43 -8.70
C ASP A 155 -25.70 5.70 -10.05
N PRO A 156 -26.68 5.96 -10.93
CA PRO A 156 -26.77 5.28 -12.24
C PRO A 156 -25.57 5.52 -13.16
N GLU A 157 -24.89 6.66 -13.00
CA GLU A 157 -23.71 6.97 -13.82
C GLU A 157 -22.44 6.26 -13.32
N MET A 158 -22.31 6.10 -12.00
CA MET A 158 -21.14 5.48 -11.36
C MET A 158 -21.59 4.54 -10.22
N PRO A 159 -22.18 3.39 -10.53
CA PRO A 159 -22.75 2.50 -9.51
C PRO A 159 -21.70 1.78 -8.67
N LEU A 160 -20.44 1.75 -9.11
CA LEU A 160 -19.35 1.08 -8.43
C LEU A 160 -18.32 2.08 -7.93
N VAL A 161 -17.92 1.94 -6.65
CA VAL A 161 -16.85 2.72 -6.05
C VAL A 161 -15.82 1.77 -5.45
N PHE A 162 -14.58 1.94 -5.88
CA PHE A 162 -13.42 1.21 -5.36
C PHE A 162 -12.70 2.04 -4.31
N ASN A 163 -12.23 1.39 -3.25
CA ASN A 163 -11.46 2.04 -2.19
C ASN A 163 -10.26 1.17 -1.82
N ALA A 164 -9.06 1.66 -2.04
CA ALA A 164 -7.86 1.04 -1.51
C ALA A 164 -7.79 1.26 0.00
N ILE A 165 -7.80 0.17 0.77
CA ILE A 165 -7.84 0.23 2.22
C ILE A 165 -6.43 0.25 2.77
N PRO A 166 -6.06 1.28 3.59
CA PRO A 166 -4.74 1.35 4.21
C PRO A 166 -4.45 0.12 5.08
N GLN A 167 -3.21 -0.36 5.03
CA GLN A 167 -2.80 -1.56 5.76
C GLN A 167 -2.78 -1.38 7.30
N LYS A 168 -2.75 -0.12 7.77
CA LYS A 168 -2.95 0.17 9.18
C LYS A 168 -4.42 -0.04 9.57
N GLY A 169 -4.64 -0.72 10.66
CA GLY A 169 -5.99 -0.95 11.18
C GLY A 169 -6.79 -2.02 10.44
N ILE A 170 -6.12 -2.89 9.68
CA ILE A 170 -6.74 -4.06 9.04
C ILE A 170 -6.07 -5.36 9.52
N ALA A 171 -6.86 -6.39 9.75
CA ALA A 171 -6.40 -7.73 10.05
C ALA A 171 -7.20 -8.76 9.25
N PHE A 172 -6.60 -9.92 9.02
CA PHE A 172 -7.15 -10.97 8.19
C PHE A 172 -7.20 -12.30 8.93
N GLU A 173 -8.17 -13.13 8.56
CA GLU A 173 -8.17 -14.54 8.92
C GLU A 173 -8.15 -15.38 7.65
N GLU A 174 -7.33 -16.40 7.67
CA GLU A 174 -7.16 -17.34 6.57
C GLU A 174 -8.06 -18.56 6.76
N GLY A 175 -8.70 -18.98 5.70
CA GLY A 175 -9.45 -20.21 5.66
C GLY A 175 -8.54 -21.44 5.46
N PRO A 176 -9.11 -22.65 5.57
CA PRO A 176 -8.35 -23.91 5.50
C PRO A 176 -7.65 -24.13 4.15
N GLN A 177 -8.09 -23.46 3.09
CA GLN A 177 -7.49 -23.52 1.75
C GLN A 177 -6.41 -22.46 1.52
N GLY A 178 -6.10 -21.66 2.54
CA GLY A 178 -5.11 -20.60 2.43
C GLY A 178 -5.60 -19.30 1.80
N ASN A 179 -6.89 -19.16 1.54
CA ASN A 179 -7.50 -17.93 1.07
C ASN A 179 -7.85 -17.00 2.24
N VAL A 180 -7.82 -15.69 2.02
CA VAL A 180 -8.31 -14.72 3.00
C VAL A 180 -9.83 -14.74 2.98
N GLU A 181 -10.44 -15.26 4.05
CA GLU A 181 -11.89 -15.43 4.16
C GLU A 181 -12.56 -14.36 5.02
N THR A 182 -11.84 -13.83 6.02
CA THR A 182 -12.39 -12.84 6.94
C THR A 182 -11.48 -11.62 7.00
N HIS A 183 -12.12 -10.46 6.97
CA HIS A 183 -11.46 -9.16 7.04
C HIS A 183 -11.98 -8.40 8.23
N TRP A 184 -11.08 -7.84 9.04
CA TRP A 184 -11.37 -6.98 10.18
C TRP A 184 -10.75 -5.62 9.98
N ARG A 185 -11.50 -4.55 10.26
CA ARG A 185 -11.02 -3.18 10.13
C ARG A 185 -11.35 -2.36 11.37
N ARG A 186 -10.35 -1.66 11.89
CA ARG A 186 -10.46 -0.62 12.91
C ARG A 186 -10.19 0.73 12.27
N PHE A 187 -11.11 1.66 12.42
CA PHE A 187 -10.95 2.99 11.85
C PHE A 187 -11.78 4.02 12.62
N LYS A 188 -11.50 5.30 12.36
CA LYS A 188 -12.27 6.41 12.90
C LYS A 188 -13.12 7.03 11.80
N VAL A 189 -14.37 7.33 12.12
CA VAL A 189 -15.33 7.93 11.20
C VAL A 189 -16.11 9.03 11.92
N LYS A 190 -16.52 10.07 11.20
CA LYS A 190 -17.38 11.10 11.76
C LYS A 190 -18.77 10.53 12.01
N ALA A 191 -19.39 10.92 13.14
CA ALA A 191 -20.72 10.42 13.51
C ALA A 191 -21.77 10.64 12.41
N LYS A 192 -21.76 11.79 11.72
CA LYS A 192 -22.67 12.13 10.62
C LYS A 192 -22.54 11.22 9.39
N ASP A 193 -21.36 10.63 9.16
CA ASP A 193 -21.08 9.83 7.98
C ASP A 193 -21.48 8.36 8.15
N LEU A 194 -21.78 7.93 9.39
CA LEU A 194 -22.22 6.56 9.68
C LEU A 194 -23.50 6.17 8.90
N PRO A 195 -24.62 6.90 9.00
CA PRO A 195 -25.83 6.52 8.29
C PRO A 195 -25.74 6.72 6.77
N ARG A 196 -24.81 7.54 6.29
CA ARG A 196 -24.57 7.76 4.87
C ARG A 196 -23.81 6.61 4.21
N LYS A 197 -22.86 6.02 4.95
CA LYS A 197 -22.00 4.97 4.42
C LYS A 197 -22.63 3.59 4.54
N TRP A 198 -23.39 3.33 5.61
CA TRP A 198 -23.98 2.04 5.87
C TRP A 198 -25.51 2.14 5.83
N GLN A 199 -26.11 1.71 4.71
CA GLN A 199 -27.56 1.65 4.58
C GLN A 199 -28.14 0.70 5.66
N GLY A 200 -29.21 1.14 6.32
CA GLY A 200 -29.79 0.35 7.41
C GLY A 200 -29.01 0.39 8.73
N PHE A 201 -28.08 1.34 8.89
CA PHE A 201 -27.39 1.59 10.14
C PHE A 201 -28.35 1.83 11.32
N GLN A 202 -28.19 1.11 12.40
CA GLN A 202 -29.02 1.21 13.61
C GLN A 202 -28.17 1.80 14.77
N PRO A 203 -28.19 3.12 14.95
CA PRO A 203 -27.43 3.75 16.02
C PRO A 203 -28.04 3.51 17.40
N SER A 204 -27.18 3.41 18.41
CA SER A 204 -27.62 3.52 19.80
C SER A 204 -28.10 4.95 20.10
N GLU A 205 -28.82 5.13 21.22
CA GLU A 205 -29.26 6.45 21.67
C GLU A 205 -28.09 7.42 21.86
N LYS A 206 -26.93 6.93 22.33
CA LYS A 206 -25.70 7.73 22.45
C LYS A 206 -25.18 8.23 21.11
N ILE A 207 -25.15 7.35 20.11
CA ILE A 207 -24.69 7.69 18.76
C ILE A 207 -25.68 8.62 18.07
N LYS A 208 -27.00 8.42 18.24
CA LYS A 208 -28.02 9.36 17.75
C LYS A 208 -27.80 10.77 18.29
N GLN A 209 -27.59 10.90 19.62
CA GLN A 209 -27.29 12.19 20.23
C GLN A 209 -25.99 12.80 19.72
N LEU A 210 -24.96 11.99 19.42
CA LEU A 210 -23.73 12.47 18.83
C LEU A 210 -23.94 12.98 17.39
N ILE A 211 -24.72 12.27 16.59
CA ILE A 211 -25.06 12.67 15.23
C ILE A 211 -25.82 14.02 15.23
N GLU A 212 -26.75 14.19 16.17
CA GLU A 212 -27.57 15.41 16.27
C GLU A 212 -26.80 16.60 16.86
N LYS A 213 -26.08 16.39 17.98
CA LYS A 213 -25.47 17.47 18.75
C LYS A 213 -24.04 17.79 18.35
N LYS A 214 -23.27 16.79 17.90
CA LYS A 214 -21.85 16.87 17.55
C LYS A 214 -21.51 16.02 16.33
N PRO A 215 -22.02 16.34 15.13
CA PRO A 215 -21.95 15.51 13.92
C PRO A 215 -20.52 15.25 13.44
N ASP A 216 -19.58 16.16 13.70
CA ASP A 216 -18.18 16.02 13.29
C ASP A 216 -17.28 15.25 14.30
N THR A 217 -17.87 14.75 15.39
CA THR A 217 -17.12 13.94 16.37
C THR A 217 -16.66 12.63 15.71
N MET A 218 -15.36 12.33 15.86
CA MET A 218 -14.80 11.07 15.41
C MET A 218 -15.14 9.94 16.40
N VAL A 219 -15.69 8.87 15.90
CA VAL A 219 -16.02 7.66 16.68
C VAL A 219 -15.22 6.48 16.16
N ASP A 220 -14.82 5.58 17.06
CA ASP A 220 -14.13 4.35 16.71
C ASP A 220 -15.15 3.36 16.14
N ALA A 221 -14.91 2.91 14.93
CA ALA A 221 -15.74 1.95 14.23
C ALA A 221 -14.95 0.66 13.97
N PHE A 222 -15.63 -0.46 14.13
CA PHE A 222 -15.11 -1.81 13.93
C PHE A 222 -15.97 -2.51 12.90
N GLU A 223 -15.39 -2.83 11.78
CA GLU A 223 -16.06 -3.49 10.66
C GLU A 223 -15.46 -4.87 10.45
N GLY A 224 -16.32 -5.86 10.23
CA GLY A 224 -15.91 -7.20 9.83
C GLY A 224 -16.68 -7.68 8.61
N VAL A 225 -15.99 -8.30 7.67
CA VAL A 225 -16.61 -9.09 6.59
C VAL A 225 -16.19 -10.54 6.79
N ILE A 226 -17.15 -11.40 7.06
CA ILE A 226 -16.96 -12.74 7.55
C ILE A 226 -17.57 -13.74 6.57
N TYR A 227 -16.82 -14.77 6.23
CA TYR A 227 -17.34 -15.88 5.45
C TYR A 227 -18.06 -16.87 6.37
N LEU A 228 -19.33 -17.16 6.04
CA LEU A 228 -20.14 -18.17 6.70
C LEU A 228 -20.02 -19.49 5.95
N VAL A 229 -19.41 -20.48 6.56
CA VAL A 229 -19.16 -21.78 5.93
C VAL A 229 -20.45 -22.54 5.67
N SER A 230 -21.41 -22.50 6.62
CA SER A 230 -22.69 -23.18 6.50
C SER A 230 -23.55 -22.70 5.33
N GLU A 231 -23.52 -21.39 5.06
CA GLU A 231 -24.36 -20.76 4.05
C GLU A 231 -23.59 -20.41 2.78
N LYS A 232 -22.24 -20.60 2.79
CA LYS A 232 -21.30 -20.27 1.69
C LYS A 232 -21.46 -18.85 1.19
N LYS A 233 -21.58 -17.90 2.12
CA LYS A 233 -21.77 -16.48 1.82
C LYS A 233 -20.95 -15.59 2.73
N TYR A 234 -20.77 -14.33 2.29
CA TYR A 234 -20.10 -13.29 3.06
C TYR A 234 -21.13 -12.40 3.73
N VAL A 235 -20.84 -12.00 4.95
CA VAL A 235 -21.69 -11.08 5.71
C VAL A 235 -20.85 -9.96 6.30
N GLY A 236 -21.38 -8.73 6.24
CA GLY A 236 -20.80 -7.56 6.86
C GLY A 236 -21.41 -7.29 8.22
N VAL A 237 -20.58 -6.92 9.18
CA VAL A 237 -20.98 -6.50 10.51
C VAL A 237 -20.24 -5.24 10.90
N LEU A 238 -20.92 -4.33 11.60
CA LEU A 238 -20.32 -3.10 12.14
C LEU A 238 -20.80 -2.89 13.58
N TRP A 239 -19.87 -2.51 14.46
CA TRP A 239 -20.19 -1.98 15.78
C TRP A 239 -19.36 -0.74 16.09
N ILE A 240 -19.86 0.11 16.98
CA ILE A 240 -19.25 1.39 17.31
C ILE A 240 -18.71 1.36 18.74
N GLY A 241 -17.43 1.63 18.89
CA GLY A 241 -16.77 1.76 20.19
C GLY A 241 -17.00 0.54 21.11
N LYS A 242 -17.47 0.81 22.30
CA LYS A 242 -17.78 -0.21 23.33
C LYS A 242 -19.27 -0.56 23.42
N GLU A 243 -20.07 -0.20 22.41
CA GLU A 243 -21.51 -0.47 22.42
C GLU A 243 -21.80 -1.98 22.36
N ASP A 244 -22.86 -2.41 23.03
CA ASP A 244 -23.18 -3.84 23.22
C ASP A 244 -24.12 -4.40 22.14
N HIS A 245 -24.19 -3.75 20.97
CA HIS A 245 -25.00 -4.23 19.86
C HIS A 245 -24.29 -4.03 18.51
N ILE A 246 -24.66 -4.85 17.54
CA ILE A 246 -24.22 -4.70 16.15
C ILE A 246 -25.06 -3.60 15.52
N SER A 247 -24.39 -2.52 15.09
CA SER A 247 -25.03 -1.32 14.54
C SER A 247 -25.37 -1.45 13.08
N TRP A 248 -24.77 -2.39 12.36
CA TRP A 248 -25.08 -2.66 10.96
C TRP A 248 -24.74 -4.11 10.61
N TYR A 249 -25.54 -4.67 9.71
CA TYR A 249 -25.39 -6.01 9.17
C TYR A 249 -25.87 -6.01 7.72
N GLU A 250 -25.08 -6.62 6.83
CA GLU A 250 -25.42 -6.79 5.43
C GLU A 250 -25.02 -8.18 4.95
N ASP A 251 -25.85 -8.76 4.10
CA ASP A 251 -25.58 -10.03 3.43
C ASP A 251 -25.07 -9.76 2.02
N PHE A 252 -23.80 -10.04 1.78
CA PHE A 252 -23.14 -9.85 0.49
C PHE A 252 -23.26 -11.05 -0.45
N GLY A 253 -23.96 -12.10 -0.05
CA GLY A 253 -24.10 -13.32 -0.82
C GLY A 253 -22.75 -14.03 -1.04
N LYS A 254 -22.55 -14.56 -2.23
CA LYS A 254 -21.38 -15.41 -2.55
C LYS A 254 -20.11 -14.64 -2.87
N SER A 255 -20.17 -13.32 -3.00
CA SER A 255 -19.05 -12.49 -3.39
C SER A 255 -18.67 -11.51 -2.27
N SER A 256 -17.40 -11.53 -1.83
CA SER A 256 -16.90 -10.58 -0.84
C SER A 256 -16.78 -9.17 -1.43
N PRO A 257 -17.23 -8.12 -0.72
CA PRO A 257 -16.95 -6.74 -1.10
C PRO A 257 -15.47 -6.35 -0.89
N TRP A 258 -14.70 -7.20 -0.21
CA TRP A 258 -13.29 -6.98 0.05
C TRP A 258 -12.46 -7.95 -0.76
N VAL A 259 -11.51 -7.41 -1.50
CA VAL A 259 -10.56 -8.15 -2.32
C VAL A 259 -9.16 -7.89 -1.78
N THR A 260 -8.51 -8.94 -1.29
CA THR A 260 -7.17 -8.86 -0.73
C THR A 260 -6.21 -9.70 -1.52
N GLY A 261 -5.22 -9.04 -2.11
CA GLY A 261 -4.13 -9.67 -2.83
C GLY A 261 -2.85 -9.73 -2.00
N ARG A 262 -2.09 -10.78 -2.19
CA ARG A 262 -0.77 -11.00 -1.60
C ARG A 262 0.26 -11.18 -2.70
N TYR A 263 1.35 -10.41 -2.65
CA TYR A 263 2.40 -10.50 -3.65
C TYR A 263 3.10 -11.87 -3.59
N SER A 264 3.57 -12.26 -2.42
CA SER A 264 4.14 -13.57 -2.14
C SER A 264 3.67 -14.05 -0.78
N LYS A 265 3.36 -15.34 -0.64
CA LYS A 265 2.91 -15.93 0.61
C LYS A 265 4.00 -16.82 1.20
N THR A 266 4.29 -16.62 2.47
CA THR A 266 5.12 -17.51 3.27
C THR A 266 4.22 -18.48 4.04
N ALA A 267 4.63 -19.73 4.17
CA ALA A 267 3.87 -20.71 4.95
C ALA A 267 3.72 -20.26 6.41
N GLY A 268 2.50 -20.34 6.94
CA GLY A 268 2.17 -19.92 8.30
C GLY A 268 1.92 -18.41 8.47
N GLU A 269 2.09 -17.59 7.42
CA GLU A 269 1.77 -16.16 7.47
C GLU A 269 0.49 -15.87 6.67
N VAL A 270 -0.38 -15.05 7.22
CA VAL A 270 -1.61 -14.61 6.54
C VAL A 270 -1.31 -13.47 5.58
N ARG A 271 -0.43 -12.54 5.97
CA ARG A 271 0.02 -11.43 5.13
C ARG A 271 1.05 -11.88 4.11
N GLY A 272 1.06 -11.21 2.96
CA GLY A 272 2.06 -11.40 1.93
C GLY A 272 3.34 -10.60 2.20
N ARG A 273 4.43 -11.02 1.55
CA ARG A 273 5.72 -10.32 1.52
C ARG A 273 5.98 -9.78 0.13
N GLY A 274 6.27 -8.48 0.03
CA GLY A 274 6.52 -7.80 -1.23
C GLY A 274 8.00 -7.56 -1.52
N PRO A 275 8.35 -7.12 -2.74
CA PRO A 275 9.72 -6.80 -3.11
C PRO A 275 10.30 -5.63 -2.31
N ALA A 276 9.48 -4.67 -1.86
CA ALA A 276 9.94 -3.57 -1.00
C ALA A 276 10.55 -4.08 0.32
N LEU A 277 10.01 -5.16 0.90
CA LEU A 277 10.55 -5.76 2.12
C LEU A 277 11.94 -6.36 1.89
N GLN A 278 12.21 -6.89 0.70
CA GLN A 278 13.51 -7.52 0.37
C GLN A 278 14.65 -6.51 0.34
N VAL A 279 14.37 -5.28 -0.08
CA VAL A 279 15.37 -4.21 -0.21
C VAL A 279 15.23 -3.11 0.84
N LEU A 280 14.50 -3.37 1.93
CA LEU A 280 14.31 -2.41 3.01
C LEU A 280 15.64 -2.04 3.69
N SER A 281 16.54 -3.02 3.89
CA SER A 281 17.87 -2.79 4.45
C SER A 281 18.71 -1.85 3.59
N ASP A 282 18.65 -2.04 2.26
CA ASP A 282 19.38 -1.21 1.31
C ASP A 282 18.84 0.23 1.33
N ALA A 283 17.49 0.39 1.32
CA ALA A 283 16.84 1.68 1.41
C ALA A 283 17.21 2.45 2.70
N LYS A 284 17.21 1.77 3.85
CA LYS A 284 17.65 2.37 5.12
C LYS A 284 19.12 2.77 5.08
N THR A 285 19.97 1.93 4.50
CA THR A 285 21.42 2.16 4.45
C THR A 285 21.76 3.34 3.53
N ILE A 286 21.18 3.41 2.31
CA ILE A 286 21.45 4.54 1.40
C ILE A 286 20.93 5.86 1.97
N ASN A 287 19.75 5.84 2.62
CA ASN A 287 19.23 7.02 3.28
C ASN A 287 20.20 7.53 4.38
N LYS A 288 20.76 6.61 5.18
CA LYS A 288 21.73 6.95 6.23
C LYS A 288 23.07 7.42 5.67
N ILE A 289 23.57 6.79 4.61
CA ILE A 289 24.77 7.25 3.89
C ILE A 289 24.58 8.68 3.39
N LYS A 290 23.43 8.98 2.79
CA LYS A 290 23.12 10.31 2.27
C LYS A 290 23.03 11.35 3.36
N GLU A 291 22.39 11.04 4.47
CA GLU A 291 22.35 11.89 5.67
C GLU A 291 23.79 12.21 6.17
N MET A 292 24.63 11.18 6.33
CA MET A 292 26.02 11.34 6.79
C MET A 292 26.86 12.15 5.79
N GLN A 293 26.66 11.97 4.47
CA GLN A 293 27.32 12.77 3.44
C GLN A 293 26.93 14.24 3.55
N MET A 294 25.64 14.54 3.76
CA MET A 294 25.17 15.93 3.93
C MET A 294 25.71 16.55 5.22
N GLN A 295 25.77 15.79 6.32
CA GLN A 295 26.38 16.26 7.57
C GLN A 295 27.88 16.51 7.40
N SER A 296 28.61 15.59 6.76
CA SER A 296 30.04 15.76 6.45
C SER A 296 30.31 16.96 5.55
N ALA A 297 29.47 17.16 4.53
CA ALA A 297 29.56 18.34 3.68
C ALA A 297 29.31 19.66 4.44
N ALA A 298 28.31 19.67 5.33
CA ALA A 298 28.03 20.81 6.19
C ALA A 298 29.20 21.14 7.13
N LEU A 299 29.81 20.11 7.76
CA LEU A 299 31.00 20.27 8.59
C LEU A 299 32.21 20.75 7.79
N SER A 300 32.40 20.24 6.57
CA SER A 300 33.48 20.68 5.67
C SER A 300 33.33 22.14 5.24
N LEU A 301 32.08 22.58 4.98
CA LEU A 301 31.75 23.98 4.63
C LEU A 301 31.90 24.92 5.82
N ALA A 302 31.34 24.54 6.99
CA ALA A 302 31.46 25.36 8.20
C ALA A 302 32.90 25.41 8.72
N GLY A 303 33.68 24.36 8.51
CA GLY A 303 35.04 24.20 9.05
C GLY A 303 35.01 23.88 10.54
N MET A 304 35.88 23.01 10.97
CA MET A 304 36.20 22.85 12.37
C MET A 304 37.54 23.57 12.65
N TYR A 305 37.56 24.28 13.74
CA TYR A 305 38.75 25.02 14.13
C TYR A 305 39.20 24.57 15.51
N THR A 306 40.50 24.37 15.67
CA THR A 306 41.13 24.22 16.98
C THR A 306 41.70 25.57 17.39
N ALA A 307 41.44 25.98 18.61
CA ALA A 307 42.06 27.17 19.18
C ALA A 307 42.97 26.76 20.34
N THR A 308 44.20 27.36 20.41
CA THR A 308 45.09 27.19 21.55
C THR A 308 44.62 28.09 22.66
N ASP A 309 44.55 27.59 23.88
CA ASP A 309 44.22 28.40 25.06
C ASP A 309 45.45 29.24 25.43
N ASP A 310 45.53 30.41 24.82
CA ASP A 310 46.63 31.38 25.02
C ASP A 310 46.21 32.60 25.88
N GLY A 311 45.02 32.54 26.49
CA GLY A 311 44.45 33.61 27.29
C GLY A 311 44.00 34.87 26.51
N VAL A 312 44.24 34.90 25.20
CA VAL A 312 43.84 35.98 24.29
C VAL A 312 42.61 35.63 23.50
N THR A 313 42.54 34.38 23.05
CA THR A 313 41.42 33.88 22.21
C THR A 313 40.41 33.17 23.10
N ASN A 314 39.18 33.75 23.21
CA ASN A 314 38.08 33.09 23.94
C ASN A 314 37.23 32.23 23.00
N PRO A 315 37.31 30.91 23.10
CA PRO A 315 36.55 30.01 22.17
C PRO A 315 35.03 30.12 22.29
N HIS A 316 34.52 30.64 23.42
CA HIS A 316 33.08 30.75 23.65
C HIS A 316 32.46 32.00 23.00
N THR A 317 33.25 33.03 22.67
CA THR A 317 32.81 34.26 22.01
C THR A 317 33.20 34.34 20.55
N PHE A 318 33.80 33.28 20.05
CA PHE A 318 34.34 33.22 18.69
C PHE A 318 33.26 32.96 17.65
N THR A 319 33.04 33.93 16.75
CA THR A 319 32.07 33.81 15.64
C THR A 319 32.82 33.94 14.33
N VAL A 320 32.80 32.92 13.49
CA VAL A 320 33.35 32.98 12.13
C VAL A 320 32.31 33.60 11.19
N SER A 321 32.56 34.80 10.72
CA SER A 321 31.74 35.47 9.70
C SER A 321 32.64 36.13 8.66
N PRO A 322 32.21 36.25 7.39
CA PRO A 322 32.97 36.94 6.38
C PRO A 322 33.30 38.37 6.79
N GLY A 323 34.60 38.74 6.74
CA GLY A 323 35.07 40.09 7.06
C GLY A 323 35.34 40.37 8.54
N VAL A 324 35.19 39.42 9.44
CA VAL A 324 35.50 39.56 10.86
C VAL A 324 37.03 39.49 11.08
N VAL A 325 37.57 40.44 11.82
CA VAL A 325 38.97 40.46 12.31
C VAL A 325 39.00 39.86 13.72
N ILE A 326 39.70 38.75 13.84
CA ILE A 326 39.79 37.99 15.10
C ILE A 326 41.14 38.27 15.76
N PRO A 327 41.20 38.74 16.98
CA PRO A 327 42.47 38.87 17.72
C PRO A 327 43.01 37.47 18.08
N VAL A 328 44.28 37.22 17.75
CA VAL A 328 44.97 35.95 18.01
C VAL A 328 46.30 36.20 18.68
N GLY A 329 46.73 35.35 19.60
CA GLY A 329 47.98 35.46 20.31
C GLY A 329 49.19 35.18 19.42
N SER A 330 49.04 34.29 18.42
CA SER A 330 50.07 33.96 17.42
C SER A 330 49.49 33.80 16.04
N ASN A 331 50.10 34.46 15.04
CA ASN A 331 49.77 34.31 13.63
C ASN A 331 50.91 33.63 12.84
N ASN A 332 51.79 32.92 13.52
CA ASN A 332 52.90 32.22 12.91
C ASN A 332 52.40 30.96 12.16
N SER A 333 52.87 30.79 10.93
CA SER A 333 52.48 29.64 10.08
C SER A 333 52.83 28.26 10.67
N SER A 334 53.83 28.20 11.55
CA SER A 334 54.24 26.96 12.22
C SER A 334 53.40 26.61 13.46
N ASN A 335 52.87 27.63 14.15
CA ASN A 335 52.03 27.46 15.35
C ASN A 335 50.97 28.56 15.46
N PRO A 336 49.98 28.53 14.64
CA PRO A 336 48.89 29.52 14.71
C PRO A 336 48.00 29.25 15.92
N SER A 337 47.50 30.30 16.57
CA SER A 337 46.54 30.18 17.70
C SER A 337 45.21 29.56 17.28
N ILE A 338 44.84 29.70 16.01
CA ILE A 338 43.66 29.07 15.43
C ILE A 338 44.09 28.26 14.22
N ARG A 339 43.74 26.99 14.20
CA ARG A 339 44.03 26.08 13.09
C ARG A 339 42.77 25.42 12.59
N ARG A 340 42.55 25.43 11.27
CA ARG A 340 41.51 24.63 10.68
C ARG A 340 41.86 23.16 10.79
N LEU A 341 40.92 22.35 11.26
CA LEU A 341 41.04 20.91 11.29
C LEU A 341 40.58 20.38 9.91
N ASP A 342 41.53 19.87 9.14
CA ASP A 342 41.19 19.28 7.85
C ASP A 342 40.52 17.92 8.06
N THR A 343 39.23 17.88 7.88
CA THR A 343 38.48 16.61 7.85
C THR A 343 38.44 16.12 6.42
N THR A 344 39.40 15.32 6.02
CA THR A 344 39.40 14.58 4.75
C THR A 344 38.50 13.37 4.90
N ALA A 345 37.21 13.52 4.62
CA ALA A 345 36.33 12.37 4.47
C ALA A 345 36.58 11.73 3.09
N ASP A 346 36.97 10.47 3.05
CA ASP A 346 36.99 9.71 1.80
C ASP A 346 35.56 9.42 1.39
N LEU A 347 35.09 10.12 0.36
CA LEU A 347 33.72 10.00 -0.15
C LEU A 347 33.59 8.95 -1.27
N GLN A 348 34.68 8.33 -1.72
CA GLN A 348 34.64 7.38 -2.84
C GLN A 348 33.99 6.06 -2.45
N LEU A 349 34.36 5.49 -1.32
CA LEU A 349 33.76 4.23 -0.83
C LEU A 349 32.26 4.35 -0.55
N PRO A 350 31.77 5.37 0.19
CA PRO A 350 30.34 5.59 0.35
C PRO A 350 29.58 5.77 -0.97
N GLN A 351 30.18 6.43 -1.96
CA GLN A 351 29.53 6.63 -3.27
C GLN A 351 29.40 5.32 -4.05
N PHE A 352 30.41 4.45 -4.00
CA PHE A 352 30.32 3.12 -4.60
C PHE A 352 29.22 2.26 -3.97
N LEU A 353 29.18 2.18 -2.64
CA LEU A 353 28.13 1.44 -1.92
C LEU A 353 26.73 1.99 -2.20
N PHE A 354 26.61 3.31 -2.25
CA PHE A 354 25.36 3.97 -2.60
C PHE A 354 24.87 3.55 -4.00
N SER A 355 25.74 3.58 -5.01
CA SER A 355 25.36 3.24 -6.38
C SER A 355 24.93 1.77 -6.52
N ASP A 356 25.65 0.85 -5.86
CA ASP A 356 25.33 -0.58 -5.86
C ASP A 356 23.96 -0.87 -5.22
N MET A 357 23.72 -0.32 -4.03
CA MET A 357 22.45 -0.48 -3.32
C MET A 357 21.28 0.18 -4.08
N ALA A 358 21.50 1.36 -4.67
CA ALA A 358 20.48 2.04 -5.47
C ALA A 358 20.10 1.21 -6.70
N GLN A 359 21.07 0.59 -7.38
CA GLN A 359 20.81 -0.34 -8.48
C GLN A 359 20.08 -1.59 -8.03
N ASN A 360 20.42 -2.14 -6.86
CA ASN A 360 19.74 -3.29 -6.29
C ASN A 360 18.26 -2.98 -5.99
N ILE A 361 17.96 -1.82 -5.38
CA ILE A 361 16.59 -1.35 -5.16
C ILE A 361 15.83 -1.24 -6.50
N LYS A 362 16.42 -0.58 -7.49
CA LYS A 362 15.81 -0.43 -8.81
C LYS A 362 15.54 -1.78 -9.48
N ARG A 363 16.49 -2.71 -9.40
CA ARG A 363 16.33 -4.06 -9.97
C ARG A 363 15.23 -4.86 -9.29
N CYS A 364 15.16 -4.86 -7.96
CA CYS A 364 14.13 -5.59 -7.21
C CYS A 364 12.73 -5.01 -7.43
N LEU A 365 12.64 -3.71 -7.69
CA LEU A 365 11.40 -3.00 -8.00
C LEU A 365 11.17 -2.83 -9.52
N PHE A 366 11.75 -3.67 -10.35
CA PHE A 366 11.56 -3.71 -11.81
C PHE A 366 11.93 -2.41 -12.55
N ASN A 367 12.83 -1.58 -11.99
CA ASN A 367 13.24 -0.29 -12.53
C ASN A 367 14.68 -0.27 -13.06
N ASP A 368 15.23 -1.41 -13.38
CA ASP A 368 16.55 -1.58 -13.97
C ASP A 368 16.57 -1.34 -15.50
N LEU A 369 15.56 -0.67 -16.03
CA LEU A 369 15.51 -0.28 -17.42
C LEU A 369 16.65 0.69 -17.73
N ARG A 370 17.35 0.43 -18.84
CA ARG A 370 18.43 1.28 -19.35
C ARG A 370 17.95 2.72 -19.56
N ASP A 371 18.88 3.65 -19.40
CA ASP A 371 18.68 5.09 -19.57
C ASP A 371 17.94 5.39 -20.89
N PRO A 372 16.85 6.18 -20.89
CA PRO A 372 16.12 6.56 -22.10
C PRO A 372 16.94 7.36 -23.11
N THR A 373 18.14 7.82 -22.75
CA THR A 373 19.11 8.48 -23.65
C THR A 373 19.89 7.51 -24.55
N ALA A 374 19.79 6.20 -24.33
CA ALA A 374 20.36 5.21 -25.25
C ALA A 374 19.54 5.14 -26.55
N ALA A 375 20.23 5.05 -27.69
CA ALA A 375 19.72 5.09 -29.06
C ALA A 375 18.34 4.46 -29.29
N VAL A 376 17.65 4.98 -30.34
CA VAL A 376 16.31 4.54 -30.78
C VAL A 376 16.09 3.04 -30.60
N ARG A 377 15.18 2.66 -29.71
CA ARG A 377 14.85 1.26 -29.41
C ARG A 377 14.17 0.61 -30.60
N SER A 378 14.58 -0.60 -30.95
CA SER A 378 13.85 -1.40 -31.91
C SER A 378 12.58 -1.98 -31.26
N ALA A 379 11.52 -2.21 -32.03
CA ALA A 379 10.30 -2.87 -31.58
C ALA A 379 10.59 -4.24 -30.92
N THR A 380 11.66 -4.90 -31.35
CA THR A 380 12.12 -6.19 -30.82
C THR A 380 12.67 -6.06 -29.39
N GLU A 381 13.44 -5.00 -29.11
CA GLU A 381 13.99 -4.75 -27.75
C GLU A 381 12.88 -4.47 -26.75
N VAL A 382 11.89 -3.65 -27.13
CA VAL A 382 10.71 -3.38 -26.28
C VAL A 382 9.93 -4.66 -26.00
N ALA A 383 9.78 -5.55 -27.00
CA ALA A 383 9.10 -6.84 -26.80
C ALA A 383 9.88 -7.78 -25.87
N ILE A 384 11.22 -7.77 -25.93
CA ILE A 384 12.08 -8.57 -25.04
C ILE A 384 11.97 -8.04 -23.60
N GLU A 385 12.08 -6.74 -23.38
CA GLU A 385 11.94 -6.11 -22.06
C GLU A 385 10.58 -6.42 -21.42
N SER A 386 9.49 -6.32 -22.20
CA SER A 386 8.15 -6.66 -21.72
C SER A 386 8.04 -8.15 -21.33
N ARG A 387 8.67 -9.06 -22.08
CA ARG A 387 8.72 -10.48 -21.75
C ARG A 387 9.54 -10.77 -20.50
N GLU A 388 10.65 -10.09 -20.30
CA GLU A 388 11.46 -10.22 -19.09
C GLU A 388 10.73 -9.71 -17.85
N LEU A 389 10.05 -8.56 -17.96
CA LEU A 389 9.19 -8.04 -16.90
C LEU A 389 8.07 -9.04 -16.55
N ALA A 390 7.39 -9.56 -17.57
CA ALA A 390 6.35 -10.57 -17.39
C ALA A 390 6.88 -11.85 -16.70
N LYS A 391 8.11 -12.28 -16.99
CA LYS A 391 8.76 -13.41 -16.30
C LYS A 391 9.05 -13.11 -14.83
N ARG A 392 9.51 -11.90 -14.50
CA ARG A 392 9.79 -11.48 -13.11
C ARG A 392 8.52 -11.37 -12.27
N ILE A 393 7.45 -10.83 -12.85
CA ILE A 393 6.14 -10.72 -12.21
C ILE A 393 5.41 -12.09 -12.23
N GLY A 394 5.76 -12.98 -13.13
CA GLY A 394 5.04 -14.22 -13.41
C GLY A 394 4.81 -15.13 -12.20
N SER A 395 5.74 -15.16 -11.24
CA SER A 395 5.56 -15.92 -9.99
C SER A 395 4.46 -15.35 -9.10
N ALA A 396 4.29 -14.02 -9.10
CA ALA A 396 3.23 -13.34 -8.36
C ALA A 396 1.92 -13.27 -9.17
N PHE A 397 2.00 -13.26 -10.51
CA PHE A 397 0.85 -13.06 -11.40
C PHE A 397 -0.26 -14.10 -11.18
N GLY A 398 0.09 -15.39 -11.12
CA GLY A 398 -0.91 -16.44 -10.89
C GLY A 398 -1.68 -16.25 -9.58
N ARG A 399 -1.00 -15.79 -8.53
CA ARG A 399 -1.64 -15.45 -7.26
C ARG A 399 -2.51 -14.21 -7.37
N LEU A 400 -2.01 -13.15 -7.98
CA LEU A 400 -2.77 -11.90 -8.17
C LEU A 400 -3.99 -12.13 -9.06
N GLN A 401 -3.91 -13.02 -10.05
CA GLN A 401 -5.07 -13.42 -10.84
C GLN A 401 -6.14 -14.07 -9.96
N THR A 402 -5.76 -15.01 -9.08
CA THR A 402 -6.72 -15.75 -8.25
C THR A 402 -7.22 -14.95 -7.04
N GLU A 403 -6.37 -14.12 -6.42
CA GLU A 403 -6.70 -13.38 -5.20
C GLU A 403 -7.25 -11.97 -5.49
N VAL A 404 -6.96 -11.37 -6.66
CA VAL A 404 -7.36 -9.99 -6.99
C VAL A 404 -8.29 -9.94 -8.19
N LEU A 405 -7.82 -10.33 -9.39
CA LEU A 405 -8.56 -10.09 -10.62
C LEU A 405 -9.89 -10.87 -10.68
N ILE A 406 -9.86 -12.17 -10.40
CA ILE A 406 -11.06 -13.01 -10.40
C ILE A 406 -12.07 -12.55 -9.35
N PRO A 407 -11.71 -12.25 -8.09
CA PRO A 407 -12.63 -11.71 -7.10
C PRO A 407 -13.23 -10.35 -7.48
N ILE A 408 -12.46 -9.44 -8.10
CA ILE A 408 -12.97 -8.17 -8.61
C ILE A 408 -14.09 -8.42 -9.64
N ILE A 409 -13.80 -9.22 -10.68
CA ILE A 409 -14.78 -9.54 -11.72
C ILE A 409 -16.01 -10.23 -11.11
N LYS A 410 -15.81 -11.21 -10.22
CA LYS A 410 -16.92 -11.87 -9.54
C LYS A 410 -17.80 -10.89 -8.75
N ARG A 411 -17.21 -9.90 -8.10
CA ARG A 411 -17.97 -8.91 -7.33
C ARG A 411 -18.72 -7.93 -8.22
N VAL A 412 -18.14 -7.54 -9.35
CA VAL A 412 -18.77 -6.62 -10.31
C VAL A 412 -19.92 -7.29 -11.07
N VAL A 413 -19.80 -8.59 -11.36
CA VAL A 413 -20.83 -9.37 -12.07
C VAL A 413 -21.99 -9.75 -11.15
N TYR A 414 -21.73 -9.91 -9.84
CA TYR A 414 -22.72 -10.34 -8.85
C TYR A 414 -23.70 -9.23 -8.52
#